data_0187e98e4a737c384f9b00afe8c9b5b9
#
_entry.id   0187e98e4a737c384f9b00afe8c9b5b9
#
_cell.length_a   1.000
_cell.length_b   1.000
_cell.length_c   1.000
_cell.angle_alpha   90.00
_cell.angle_beta   90.00
_cell.angle_gamma   90.00
#
_symmetry.space_group_name_H-M   'P 1'
#
loop_
_entity.id
_entity.type
_entity.pdbx_description
1 polymer ?
#
loop_
_entity_poly.entity_id
_entity_poly.type
_entity_poly.pdbx_seq_one_letter_code
_entity_poly.pdbx_strand_id
1 'polypeptide(L)'
;LADLAGMTVNDTTNTLTTKIIFGNNRKPQGEFNYRNLAKPVHNLDNETRIFLEEACPKMMEKPHGDAKSLLPYFPGYKYEAGLSTYRGEEVGEGGYVYAEPGMYGNIALLDVASMHPHSTIAECLFGPRFTRAFRDIVEGRVSIKHEAWDIVNTMLEGKLTPYIQKVKNGELTSKQLADALKTAINSVYGLTAANFDNPFRDIRNVDNIVAKRGALFMIDLKHEVQSLG
;
A
#
# COMPACT_ATOMS: atom_id res chain seq x y z
N LEU A 1 -0.68 -19.34 2.40
CA LEU A 1 -1.72 -18.47 1.82
C LEU A 1 -3.04 -19.22 1.58
N ALA A 2 -3.01 -20.40 0.97
CA ALA A 2 -4.21 -21.18 0.69
C ALA A 2 -5.01 -21.47 1.98
N ASP A 3 -4.33 -21.95 3.00
CA ASP A 3 -4.93 -22.21 4.32
C ASP A 3 -5.51 -20.93 4.95
N LEU A 4 -4.77 -19.82 4.92
CA LEU A 4 -5.26 -18.50 5.40
C LEU A 4 -6.49 -18.00 4.63
N ALA A 5 -6.55 -18.29 3.33
CA ALA A 5 -7.69 -17.97 2.47
C ALA A 5 -8.88 -18.93 2.65
N GLY A 6 -8.68 -20.08 3.29
CA GLY A 6 -9.66 -21.18 3.33
C GLY A 6 -9.92 -21.77 1.95
N MET A 7 -8.89 -21.87 1.12
CA MET A 7 -8.95 -22.30 -0.29
C MET A 7 -7.93 -23.40 -0.57
N THR A 8 -7.89 -23.90 -1.81
CA THR A 8 -6.97 -24.97 -2.19
C THR A 8 -5.60 -24.44 -2.60
N VAL A 9 -4.56 -25.28 -2.48
CA VAL A 9 -3.20 -24.94 -2.94
C VAL A 9 -3.09 -24.80 -4.46
N ASN A 10 -4.10 -25.26 -5.19
CA ASN A 10 -4.17 -25.15 -6.65
C ASN A 10 -4.69 -23.79 -7.13
N ASP A 11 -5.25 -22.99 -6.22
CA ASP A 11 -5.71 -21.64 -6.54
C ASP A 11 -4.54 -20.69 -6.79
N THR A 12 -4.71 -19.73 -7.68
CA THR A 12 -3.67 -18.76 -7.99
C THR A 12 -3.41 -17.83 -6.81
N THR A 13 -2.19 -17.31 -6.69
CA THR A 13 -1.84 -16.30 -5.67
C THR A 13 -2.80 -15.11 -5.68
N ASN A 14 -3.19 -14.65 -6.86
CA ASN A 14 -4.15 -13.55 -7.01
C ASN A 14 -5.52 -13.89 -6.40
N THR A 15 -6.02 -15.09 -6.65
CA THR A 15 -7.30 -15.57 -6.09
C THR A 15 -7.22 -15.69 -4.58
N LEU A 16 -6.14 -16.28 -4.05
CA LEU A 16 -5.90 -16.42 -2.62
C LEU A 16 -5.81 -15.04 -1.93
N THR A 17 -5.06 -14.11 -2.51
CA THR A 17 -4.91 -12.75 -1.97
C THR A 17 -6.23 -11.98 -1.99
N THR A 18 -6.99 -12.10 -3.08
CA THR A 18 -8.35 -11.54 -3.18
C THR A 18 -9.23 -12.06 -2.05
N LYS A 19 -9.21 -13.37 -1.81
CA LYS A 19 -10.02 -13.98 -0.76
C LYS A 19 -9.62 -13.53 0.64
N ILE A 20 -8.33 -13.38 0.91
CA ILE A 20 -7.82 -12.92 2.22
C ILE A 20 -8.29 -11.49 2.51
N ILE A 21 -8.21 -10.58 1.52
CA ILE A 21 -8.49 -9.15 1.70
C ILE A 21 -9.98 -8.86 1.61
N PHE A 22 -10.65 -9.36 0.58
CA PHE A 22 -12.05 -9.01 0.27
C PHE A 22 -13.07 -10.05 0.76
N GLY A 23 -12.63 -11.25 1.14
CA GLY A 23 -13.53 -12.33 1.54
C GLY A 23 -14.41 -12.79 0.38
N ASN A 24 -15.73 -12.74 0.56
CA ASN A 24 -16.72 -13.10 -0.46
C ASN A 24 -17.25 -11.87 -1.25
N ASN A 25 -16.77 -10.69 -0.95
CA ASN A 25 -17.21 -9.48 -1.64
C ASN A 25 -16.61 -9.42 -3.05
N ARG A 26 -17.46 -9.48 -4.07
CA ARG A 26 -17.03 -9.48 -5.48
C ARG A 26 -16.85 -8.08 -6.06
N LYS A 27 -17.42 -7.05 -5.41
CA LYS A 27 -17.37 -5.64 -5.85
C LYS A 27 -17.12 -4.72 -4.66
N PRO A 28 -16.02 -4.90 -3.91
CA PRO A 28 -15.77 -4.17 -2.68
C PRO A 28 -15.64 -2.66 -2.90
N GLN A 29 -15.18 -2.23 -4.06
CA GLN A 29 -15.05 -0.80 -4.39
C GLN A 29 -16.39 -0.14 -4.75
N GLY A 30 -17.43 -0.92 -5.03
CA GLY A 30 -18.79 -0.41 -5.16
C GLY A 30 -19.35 0.12 -3.84
N GLU A 31 -18.87 -0.37 -2.70
CA GLU A 31 -19.23 0.09 -1.36
C GLU A 31 -18.50 1.37 -0.97
N PHE A 32 -17.31 1.58 -1.49
CA PHE A 32 -16.48 2.75 -1.22
C PHE A 32 -16.16 3.49 -2.52
N ASN A 33 -16.83 4.61 -2.73
CA ASN A 33 -16.53 5.51 -3.83
C ASN A 33 -15.71 6.68 -3.27
N TYR A 34 -14.55 6.92 -3.81
CA TYR A 34 -13.68 8.05 -3.45
C TYR A 34 -14.39 9.40 -3.51
N ARG A 35 -15.34 9.55 -4.42
CA ARG A 35 -16.21 10.72 -4.46
C ARG A 35 -17.07 10.88 -3.20
N ASN A 36 -17.24 9.79 -2.45
CA ASN A 36 -17.97 9.82 -1.18
C ASN A 36 -17.11 10.35 -0.02
N LEU A 37 -15.79 10.42 -0.14
CA LEU A 37 -14.94 11.19 0.77
C LEU A 37 -15.15 12.70 0.63
N ALA A 38 -15.81 13.15 -0.44
CA ALA A 38 -16.33 14.52 -0.52
C ALA A 38 -17.46 14.80 0.47
N LYS A 39 -18.04 13.76 1.09
CA LYS A 39 -19.00 13.94 2.18
C LYS A 39 -18.27 14.42 3.43
N PRO A 40 -18.92 15.30 4.21
CA PRO A 40 -18.37 15.74 5.49
C PRO A 40 -17.97 14.55 6.35
N VAL A 41 -16.83 14.67 7.02
CA VAL A 41 -16.25 13.62 7.88
C VAL A 41 -17.22 13.08 8.92
N HIS A 42 -18.15 13.91 9.40
CA HIS A 42 -19.18 13.52 10.38
C HIS A 42 -20.21 12.52 9.83
N ASN A 43 -20.27 12.31 8.51
CA ASN A 43 -21.14 11.30 7.89
C ASN A 43 -20.47 9.93 7.73
N LEU A 44 -19.21 9.81 8.14
CA LEU A 44 -18.50 8.52 8.18
C LEU A 44 -18.81 7.81 9.49
N ASP A 45 -18.89 6.49 9.45
CA ASP A 45 -18.91 5.69 10.67
C ASP A 45 -17.61 5.87 11.47
N ASN A 46 -17.69 5.64 12.78
CA ASN A 46 -16.56 5.87 13.67
C ASN A 46 -15.32 5.04 13.29
N GLU A 47 -15.51 3.80 12.87
CA GLU A 47 -14.40 2.91 12.52
C GLU A 47 -13.66 3.39 11.27
N THR A 48 -14.43 3.79 10.25
CA THR A 48 -13.89 4.39 9.02
C THR A 48 -13.15 5.69 9.33
N ARG A 49 -13.71 6.56 10.17
CA ARG A 49 -13.08 7.82 10.57
C ARG A 49 -11.75 7.60 11.27
N ILE A 50 -11.72 6.73 12.29
CA ILE A 50 -10.49 6.40 13.03
C ILE A 50 -9.43 5.86 12.08
N PHE A 51 -9.77 4.92 11.20
CA PHE A 51 -8.82 4.38 10.23
C PHE A 51 -8.23 5.46 9.31
N LEU A 52 -9.06 6.36 8.79
CA LEU A 52 -8.58 7.44 7.91
C LEU A 52 -7.69 8.43 8.67
N GLU A 53 -8.04 8.78 9.91
CA GLU A 53 -7.23 9.66 10.76
C GLU A 53 -5.84 9.05 11.04
N GLU A 54 -5.76 7.76 11.27
CA GLU A 54 -4.50 7.05 11.55
C GLU A 54 -3.66 6.78 10.30
N ALA A 55 -4.26 6.16 9.29
CA ALA A 55 -3.53 5.63 8.13
C ALA A 55 -3.48 6.61 6.94
N CYS A 56 -4.48 7.48 6.82
CA CYS A 56 -4.65 8.36 5.67
C CYS A 56 -5.04 9.79 6.09
N PRO A 57 -4.36 10.43 7.07
CA PRO A 57 -4.81 11.69 7.68
C PRO A 57 -4.98 12.82 6.63
N LYS A 58 -4.10 12.88 5.65
CA LYS A 58 -4.17 13.92 4.60
C LYS A 58 -5.36 13.75 3.66
N MET A 59 -5.95 12.57 3.56
CA MET A 59 -7.19 12.37 2.81
C MET A 59 -8.41 12.98 3.48
N MET A 60 -8.34 13.19 4.80
CA MET A 60 -9.40 13.84 5.56
C MET A 60 -9.46 15.35 5.30
N GLU A 61 -8.36 15.97 4.88
CA GLU A 61 -8.27 17.41 4.63
C GLU A 61 -8.92 17.82 3.31
N LYS A 62 -8.76 17.00 2.27
CA LYS A 62 -9.31 17.28 0.94
C LYS A 62 -9.70 15.99 0.23
N PRO A 63 -10.97 15.82 -0.13
CA PRO A 63 -11.42 14.69 -0.93
C PRO A 63 -10.91 14.82 -2.37
N HIS A 64 -10.22 13.81 -2.86
CA HIS A 64 -9.63 13.84 -4.19
C HIS A 64 -9.94 12.57 -4.97
N GLY A 65 -10.19 12.72 -6.25
CA GLY A 65 -10.07 11.67 -7.24
C GLY A 65 -8.81 11.90 -8.09
N ASP A 66 -8.33 10.86 -8.75
CA ASP A 66 -7.21 10.89 -9.71
C ASP A 66 -5.88 11.45 -9.15
N ALA A 67 -5.06 12.03 -10.02
CA ALA A 67 -3.74 12.56 -9.68
C ALA A 67 -3.76 13.71 -8.68
N LYS A 68 -4.91 14.35 -8.45
CA LYS A 68 -5.06 15.44 -7.46
C LYS A 68 -4.93 14.96 -6.03
N SER A 69 -5.09 13.65 -5.78
CA SER A 69 -4.89 13.05 -4.46
C SER A 69 -3.45 13.19 -3.94
N LEU A 70 -2.47 13.41 -4.82
CA LEU A 70 -1.08 13.63 -4.46
C LEU A 70 -0.80 15.03 -3.87
N LEU A 71 -1.62 16.04 -4.18
CA LEU A 71 -1.40 17.42 -3.73
C LEU A 71 -1.30 17.60 -2.22
N PRO A 72 -2.14 16.94 -1.37
CA PRO A 72 -2.02 17.07 0.08
C PRO A 72 -0.70 16.54 0.64
N TYR A 73 -0.10 15.55 -0.02
CA TYR A 73 1.17 14.94 0.40
C TYR A 73 2.37 15.67 -0.16
N PHE A 74 2.24 16.20 -1.39
CA PHE A 74 3.31 16.83 -2.16
C PHE A 74 2.86 18.21 -2.65
N PRO A 75 2.87 19.22 -1.77
CA PRO A 75 2.52 20.59 -2.15
C PRO A 75 3.39 21.08 -3.30
N GLY A 76 2.76 21.63 -4.35
CA GLY A 76 3.44 22.06 -5.56
C GLY A 76 3.52 21.01 -6.68
N TYR A 77 3.06 19.79 -6.45
CA TYR A 77 2.83 18.83 -7.53
C TYR A 77 1.80 19.37 -8.51
N LYS A 78 2.08 19.25 -9.81
CA LYS A 78 1.18 19.67 -10.90
C LYS A 78 0.98 18.50 -11.87
N TYR A 79 -0.26 18.38 -12.34
CA TYR A 79 -0.60 17.50 -13.43
C TYR A 79 -1.42 18.28 -14.46
N GLU A 80 -0.80 18.58 -15.60
CA GLU A 80 -1.39 19.40 -16.66
C GLU A 80 -1.11 18.77 -18.03
N ALA A 81 -2.14 18.60 -18.84
CA ALA A 81 -2.04 18.06 -20.20
C ALA A 81 -1.28 16.71 -20.29
N GLY A 82 -1.46 15.82 -19.29
CA GLY A 82 -0.77 14.54 -19.26
C GLY A 82 0.66 14.57 -18.70
N LEU A 83 1.17 15.75 -18.35
CA LEU A 83 2.51 15.93 -17.80
C LEU A 83 2.44 16.16 -16.29
N SER A 84 3.18 15.37 -15.55
CA SER A 84 3.40 15.55 -14.11
C SER A 84 4.69 16.30 -13.87
N THR A 85 4.66 17.32 -13.02
CA THR A 85 5.86 18.06 -12.60
C THR A 85 5.88 18.27 -11.09
N TYR A 86 7.06 18.23 -10.51
CA TYR A 86 7.28 18.46 -9.08
C TYR A 86 8.66 19.02 -8.82
N ARG A 87 8.79 20.09 -8.04
CA ARG A 87 10.05 20.80 -7.72
C ARG A 87 10.89 21.15 -8.98
N GLY A 88 10.23 21.45 -10.09
CA GLY A 88 10.88 21.77 -11.36
C GLY A 88 11.35 20.57 -12.19
N GLU A 89 11.07 19.36 -11.72
CA GLU A 89 11.40 18.11 -12.41
C GLU A 89 10.15 17.48 -13.04
N GLU A 90 10.34 16.86 -14.20
CA GLU A 90 9.30 16.04 -14.80
C GLU A 90 9.20 14.69 -14.08
N VAL A 91 7.99 14.32 -13.71
CA VAL A 91 7.69 13.03 -13.08
C VAL A 91 7.14 12.10 -14.14
N GLY A 92 7.90 11.08 -14.51
CA GLY A 92 7.47 10.06 -15.46
C GLY A 92 6.33 9.19 -14.93
N GLU A 93 5.78 8.35 -15.80
CA GLU A 93 4.72 7.39 -15.45
C GLU A 93 5.24 6.19 -14.67
N GLY A 94 6.53 6.02 -14.54
CA GLY A 94 7.20 4.94 -13.81
C GLY A 94 7.90 5.40 -12.55
N GLY A 95 8.91 4.62 -12.12
CA GLY A 95 9.79 5.00 -11.01
C GLY A 95 10.70 6.18 -11.40
N TYR A 96 11.08 6.97 -10.40
CA TYR A 96 12.07 8.03 -10.57
C TYR A 96 13.50 7.46 -10.45
N VAL A 97 14.38 7.83 -11.34
CA VAL A 97 15.79 7.48 -11.31
C VAL A 97 16.63 8.76 -11.44
N TYR A 98 17.53 8.94 -10.49
CA TYR A 98 18.53 9.99 -10.53
C TYR A 98 19.91 9.37 -10.32
N ALA A 99 20.88 9.77 -11.11
CA ALA A 99 22.25 9.29 -11.00
C ALA A 99 23.25 10.41 -11.34
N GLU A 100 24.24 10.54 -10.49
CA GLU A 100 25.43 11.36 -10.78
C GLU A 100 26.62 10.42 -11.01
N PRO A 101 27.21 10.41 -12.23
CA PRO A 101 28.38 9.62 -12.51
C PRO A 101 29.59 10.10 -11.69
N GLY A 102 30.33 9.18 -11.07
CA GLY A 102 31.50 9.54 -10.28
C GLY A 102 32.07 8.35 -9.50
N MET A 103 33.16 8.60 -8.79
CA MET A 103 33.73 7.71 -7.81
C MET A 103 33.48 8.28 -6.42
N TYR A 104 32.79 7.54 -5.58
CA TYR A 104 32.37 7.98 -4.25
C TYR A 104 32.97 7.08 -3.18
N GLY A 105 33.46 7.68 -2.09
CA GLY A 105 33.84 6.97 -0.87
C GLY A 105 32.77 7.13 0.22
N ASN A 106 32.81 6.27 1.23
CA ASN A 106 31.92 6.34 2.39
C ASN A 106 30.42 6.36 2.03
N ILE A 107 29.99 5.40 1.22
CA ILE A 107 28.62 5.31 0.72
C ILE A 107 27.69 4.72 1.79
N ALA A 108 26.55 5.38 2.05
CA ALA A 108 25.43 4.81 2.78
C ALA A 108 24.33 4.37 1.80
N LEU A 109 23.90 3.11 1.88
CA LEU A 109 22.79 2.59 1.10
C LEU A 109 21.51 2.65 1.95
N LEU A 110 20.51 3.39 1.46
CA LEU A 110 19.18 3.45 2.06
C LEU A 110 18.17 2.72 1.19
N ASP A 111 17.28 1.97 1.82
CA ASP A 111 16.18 1.28 1.16
C ASP A 111 14.84 1.66 1.81
N VAL A 112 13.83 1.91 0.98
CA VAL A 112 12.48 2.24 1.46
C VAL A 112 11.70 0.94 1.65
N ALA A 113 11.40 0.62 2.89
CA ALA A 113 10.62 -0.57 3.20
C ALA A 113 9.21 -0.51 2.61
N SER A 114 8.92 -1.38 1.65
CA SER A 114 7.58 -1.57 1.09
C SER A 114 6.94 -0.29 0.51
N MET A 115 7.67 0.49 -0.27
CA MET A 115 7.21 1.77 -0.84
C MET A 115 5.82 1.69 -1.51
N HIS A 116 5.61 0.80 -2.47
CA HIS A 116 4.34 0.66 -3.19
C HIS A 116 3.18 0.24 -2.27
N PRO A 117 3.34 -0.75 -1.37
CA PRO A 117 2.32 -1.07 -0.38
C PRO A 117 1.93 0.13 0.50
N HIS A 118 2.88 0.88 1.03
CA HIS A 118 2.58 2.07 1.83
C HIS A 118 1.93 3.19 1.03
N SER A 119 2.31 3.37 -0.24
CA SER A 119 1.63 4.29 -1.15
C SER A 119 0.17 3.87 -1.38
N THR A 120 -0.09 2.59 -1.58
CA THR A 120 -1.44 2.03 -1.72
C THR A 120 -2.30 2.27 -0.47
N ILE A 121 -1.71 2.08 0.72
CA ILE A 121 -2.38 2.33 2.00
C ILE A 121 -2.69 3.81 2.18
N ALA A 122 -1.71 4.69 1.97
CA ALA A 122 -1.87 6.13 2.13
C ALA A 122 -2.93 6.72 1.17
N GLU A 123 -3.05 6.17 -0.02
CA GLU A 123 -4.09 6.54 -1.00
C GLU A 123 -5.43 5.83 -0.73
N CYS A 124 -5.52 4.97 0.27
CA CYS A 124 -6.73 4.21 0.62
C CYS A 124 -7.38 3.53 -0.60
N LEU A 125 -6.58 2.87 -1.46
CA LEU A 125 -7.04 2.43 -2.78
C LEU A 125 -8.21 1.45 -2.75
N PHE A 126 -8.36 0.67 -1.69
CA PHE A 126 -9.41 -0.34 -1.58
C PHE A 126 -10.59 0.09 -0.68
N GLY A 127 -10.63 1.37 -0.34
CA GLY A 127 -11.53 1.87 0.69
C GLY A 127 -11.08 1.49 2.11
N PRO A 128 -11.61 2.13 3.15
CA PRO A 128 -11.09 2.02 4.52
C PRO A 128 -11.04 0.59 5.04
N ARG A 129 -12.11 -0.17 4.86
CA ARG A 129 -12.23 -1.55 5.36
C ARG A 129 -11.18 -2.49 4.75
N PHE A 130 -11.05 -2.49 3.43
CA PHE A 130 -10.18 -3.42 2.72
C PHE A 130 -8.73 -2.94 2.69
N THR A 131 -8.50 -1.62 2.72
CA THR A 131 -7.16 -1.06 2.90
C THR A 131 -6.60 -1.38 4.28
N ARG A 132 -7.45 -1.42 5.32
CA ARG A 132 -7.04 -1.90 6.65
C ARG A 132 -6.59 -3.36 6.60
N ALA A 133 -7.37 -4.24 5.97
CA ALA A 133 -6.97 -5.65 5.83
C ALA A 133 -5.64 -5.80 5.06
N PHE A 134 -5.41 -4.98 4.05
CA PHE A 134 -4.13 -4.94 3.35
C PHE A 134 -2.99 -4.41 4.22
N ARG A 135 -3.23 -3.34 4.98
CA ARG A 135 -2.27 -2.80 5.96
C ARG A 135 -1.86 -3.86 6.98
N ASP A 136 -2.82 -4.61 7.52
CA ASP A 136 -2.54 -5.70 8.46
C ASP A 136 -1.58 -6.75 7.86
N ILE A 137 -1.70 -7.06 6.57
CA ILE A 137 -0.78 -7.98 5.90
C ILE A 137 0.62 -7.37 5.77
N VAL A 138 0.71 -6.09 5.42
CA VAL A 138 1.99 -5.38 5.23
C VAL A 138 2.72 -5.24 6.57
N GLU A 139 2.06 -4.72 7.59
CA GLU A 139 2.61 -4.52 8.93
C GLU A 139 2.83 -5.87 9.65
N GLY A 140 1.93 -6.83 9.45
CA GLY A 140 2.05 -8.18 9.98
C GLY A 140 3.31 -8.88 9.49
N ARG A 141 3.66 -8.70 8.21
CA ARG A 141 4.91 -9.22 7.67
C ARG A 141 6.14 -8.65 8.39
N VAL A 142 6.13 -7.35 8.68
CA VAL A 142 7.24 -6.70 9.41
C VAL A 142 7.27 -7.21 10.85
N SER A 143 6.14 -7.24 11.53
CA SER A 143 6.02 -7.72 12.91
C SER A 143 6.44 -9.19 13.06
N ILE A 144 6.10 -10.05 12.09
CA ILE A 144 6.55 -11.45 12.07
C ILE A 144 8.08 -11.56 11.97
N LYS A 145 8.74 -10.71 11.14
CA LYS A 145 10.20 -10.71 11.03
C LYS A 145 10.89 -10.32 12.33
N HIS A 146 10.25 -9.48 13.13
CA HIS A 146 10.72 -9.04 14.44
C HIS A 146 10.17 -9.89 15.60
N GLU A 147 9.41 -10.95 15.27
CA GLU A 147 8.77 -11.86 16.24
C GLU A 147 7.89 -11.15 17.28
N ALA A 148 7.28 -10.02 16.88
CA ALA A 148 6.35 -9.23 17.69
C ALA A 148 4.96 -9.90 17.72
N TRP A 149 4.89 -11.10 18.31
CA TRP A 149 3.72 -11.98 18.23
C TRP A 149 2.45 -11.40 18.84
N ASP A 150 2.56 -10.58 19.85
CA ASP A 150 1.39 -9.93 20.48
C ASP A 150 0.68 -9.00 19.50
N ILE A 151 1.46 -8.28 18.66
CA ILE A 151 0.93 -7.44 17.61
C ILE A 151 0.32 -8.29 16.50
N VAL A 152 1.03 -9.33 16.04
CA VAL A 152 0.56 -10.21 14.95
C VAL A 152 -0.75 -10.92 15.33
N ASN A 153 -0.96 -11.26 16.60
CA ASN A 153 -2.20 -11.90 17.09
C ASN A 153 -3.46 -11.04 16.89
N THR A 154 -3.32 -9.72 16.81
CA THR A 154 -4.46 -8.80 16.64
C THR A 154 -4.76 -8.53 15.15
N MET A 155 -3.83 -8.84 14.27
CA MET A 155 -3.95 -8.55 12.84
C MET A 155 -4.89 -9.50 12.11
N LEU A 156 -5.53 -9.00 11.07
CA LEU A 156 -6.52 -9.76 10.30
C LEU A 156 -7.59 -10.41 11.20
N GLU A 157 -8.05 -9.71 12.23
CA GLU A 157 -9.04 -10.23 13.17
C GLU A 157 -8.59 -11.54 13.85
N GLY A 158 -7.29 -11.66 14.12
CA GLY A 158 -6.70 -12.86 14.76
C GLY A 158 -6.49 -14.06 13.85
N LYS A 159 -6.72 -13.95 12.54
CA LYS A 159 -6.55 -15.06 11.58
C LYS A 159 -5.11 -15.56 11.47
N LEU A 160 -4.12 -14.79 11.93
CA LEU A 160 -2.72 -15.20 11.95
C LEU A 160 -2.35 -16.04 13.17
N THR A 161 -3.16 -16.06 14.21
CA THR A 161 -2.89 -16.79 15.47
C THR A 161 -2.53 -18.28 15.28
N PRO A 162 -3.23 -19.07 14.45
CA PRO A 162 -2.87 -20.49 14.24
C PRO A 162 -1.45 -20.66 13.66
N TYR A 163 -1.00 -19.72 12.82
CA TYR A 163 0.34 -19.78 12.21
C TYR A 163 1.44 -19.40 13.19
N ILE A 164 1.14 -18.50 14.15
CA ILE A 164 2.05 -18.19 15.25
C ILE A 164 2.29 -19.44 16.09
N GLN A 165 1.26 -20.21 16.38
CA GLN A 165 1.41 -21.48 17.12
C GLN A 165 2.26 -22.47 16.32
N LYS A 166 2.06 -22.59 15.01
CA LYS A 166 2.90 -23.43 14.14
C LYS A 166 4.37 -22.99 14.16
N VAL A 167 4.65 -21.68 14.21
CA VAL A 167 6.01 -21.17 14.36
C VAL A 167 6.60 -21.54 15.72
N LYS A 168 5.84 -21.34 16.81
CA LYS A 168 6.28 -21.68 18.18
C LYS A 168 6.55 -23.18 18.35
N ASN A 169 5.79 -24.02 17.65
CA ASN A 169 5.96 -25.47 17.68
C ASN A 169 7.08 -25.98 16.72
N GLY A 170 7.70 -25.09 15.96
CA GLY A 170 8.75 -25.47 14.99
C GLY A 170 8.25 -26.10 13.69
N GLU A 171 6.93 -26.09 13.45
CA GLU A 171 6.32 -26.59 12.21
C GLU A 171 6.48 -25.64 11.04
N LEU A 172 6.70 -24.35 11.33
CA LEU A 172 6.88 -23.26 10.38
C LEU A 172 7.94 -22.30 10.91
N THR A 173 8.71 -21.65 10.03
CA THR A 173 9.61 -20.57 10.44
C THR A 173 8.97 -19.20 10.29
N SER A 174 9.38 -18.23 11.12
CA SER A 174 8.99 -16.81 10.97
C SER A 174 9.24 -16.30 9.55
N LYS A 175 10.39 -16.71 8.95
CA LYS A 175 10.74 -16.37 7.57
C LYS A 175 9.72 -16.91 6.56
N GLN A 176 9.35 -18.18 6.65
CA GLN A 176 8.38 -18.79 5.72
C GLN A 176 7.02 -18.12 5.81
N LEU A 177 6.57 -17.76 7.02
CA LEU A 177 5.32 -17.04 7.22
C LEU A 177 5.39 -15.62 6.63
N ALA A 178 6.48 -14.89 6.88
CA ALA A 178 6.71 -13.55 6.32
C ALA A 178 6.82 -13.56 4.79
N ASP A 179 7.43 -14.60 4.20
CA ASP A 179 7.58 -14.74 2.75
C ASP A 179 6.25 -15.08 2.07
N ALA A 180 5.38 -15.85 2.73
CA ALA A 180 4.02 -16.08 2.25
C ALA A 180 3.23 -14.75 2.17
N LEU A 181 3.29 -13.92 3.21
CA LEU A 181 2.64 -12.60 3.17
C LEU A 181 3.27 -11.67 2.12
N LYS A 182 4.61 -11.71 1.94
CA LYS A 182 5.29 -10.94 0.88
C LYS A 182 4.77 -11.29 -0.51
N THR A 183 4.50 -12.57 -0.75
CA THR A 183 3.96 -13.02 -2.05
C THR A 183 2.58 -12.42 -2.30
N ALA A 184 1.70 -12.39 -1.29
CA ALA A 184 0.41 -11.71 -1.37
C ALA A 184 0.56 -10.21 -1.63
N ILE A 185 1.41 -9.52 -0.88
CA ILE A 185 1.67 -8.08 -1.02
C ILE A 185 2.14 -7.73 -2.43
N ASN A 186 3.08 -8.49 -2.99
CA ASN A 186 3.62 -8.23 -4.31
C ASN A 186 2.59 -8.44 -5.44
N SER A 187 1.66 -9.39 -5.27
CA SER A 187 0.60 -9.61 -6.27
C SER A 187 -0.40 -8.47 -6.33
N VAL A 188 -0.65 -7.79 -5.21
CA VAL A 188 -1.63 -6.69 -5.12
C VAL A 188 -1.28 -5.53 -6.04
N TYR A 189 -0.02 -5.09 -6.05
CA TYR A 189 0.38 -3.94 -6.87
C TYR A 189 0.08 -4.15 -8.36
N GLY A 190 0.43 -5.32 -8.91
CA GLY A 190 0.12 -5.65 -10.30
C GLY A 190 -1.39 -5.69 -10.60
N LEU A 191 -2.20 -6.11 -9.63
CA LEU A 191 -3.65 -6.18 -9.76
C LEU A 191 -4.31 -4.80 -9.76
N THR A 192 -3.75 -3.82 -9.06
CA THR A 192 -4.30 -2.45 -8.99
C THR A 192 -4.33 -1.76 -10.35
N ALA A 193 -3.37 -2.07 -11.22
CA ALA A 193 -3.22 -1.50 -12.58
C ALA A 193 -3.67 -2.46 -13.70
N ALA A 194 -4.11 -3.67 -13.38
CA ALA A 194 -4.47 -4.68 -14.37
C ALA A 194 -5.67 -4.28 -15.23
N ASN A 195 -5.61 -4.57 -16.52
CA ASN A 195 -6.67 -4.22 -17.48
C ASN A 195 -7.93 -5.08 -17.39
N PHE A 196 -7.86 -6.20 -16.67
CA PHE A 196 -9.03 -7.06 -16.44
C PHE A 196 -9.78 -6.67 -15.16
N ASP A 197 -11.05 -6.95 -15.11
CA ASP A 197 -11.90 -6.69 -13.94
C ASP A 197 -11.45 -7.53 -12.75
N ASN A 198 -11.06 -6.86 -11.67
CA ASN A 198 -10.66 -7.47 -10.42
C ASN A 198 -10.90 -6.50 -9.25
N PRO A 199 -11.05 -7.00 -8.00
CA PRO A 199 -11.39 -6.17 -6.84
C PRO A 199 -10.33 -5.12 -6.45
N PHE A 200 -9.07 -5.32 -6.85
CA PHE A 200 -7.98 -4.38 -6.54
C PHE A 200 -7.89 -3.22 -7.52
N ARG A 201 -8.54 -3.33 -8.68
CA ARG A 201 -8.44 -2.30 -9.70
C ARG A 201 -9.00 -0.97 -9.18
N ASP A 202 -8.19 0.05 -9.24
CA ASP A 202 -8.57 1.43 -8.93
C ASP A 202 -8.25 2.33 -10.14
N ILE A 203 -9.21 3.15 -10.54
CA ILE A 203 -9.06 4.03 -11.71
C ILE A 203 -7.87 4.99 -11.56
N ARG A 204 -7.53 5.39 -10.33
CA ARG A 204 -6.39 6.26 -10.07
C ARG A 204 -5.06 5.55 -10.35
N ASN A 205 -5.01 4.23 -10.19
CA ASN A 205 -3.79 3.50 -10.49
C ASN A 205 -3.69 3.08 -11.95
N VAL A 206 -4.73 3.27 -12.75
CA VAL A 206 -4.61 3.29 -14.22
C VAL A 206 -3.67 4.42 -14.65
N ASP A 207 -3.73 5.57 -13.93
CA ASP A 207 -2.80 6.71 -14.08
C ASP A 207 -1.54 6.55 -13.23
N ASN A 208 -1.30 5.35 -12.72
CA ASN A 208 -0.10 4.94 -11.98
C ASN A 208 0.21 5.77 -10.73
N ILE A 209 -0.82 6.18 -9.99
CA ILE A 209 -0.70 7.04 -8.81
C ILE A 209 0.24 6.49 -7.74
N VAL A 210 0.29 5.16 -7.58
CA VAL A 210 1.16 4.48 -6.60
C VAL A 210 2.63 4.69 -6.94
N ALA A 211 3.00 4.52 -8.21
CA ALA A 211 4.38 4.75 -8.68
C ALA A 211 4.73 6.24 -8.67
N LYS A 212 3.82 7.11 -9.13
CA LYS A 212 4.00 8.57 -9.08
C LYS A 212 4.25 9.05 -7.65
N ARG A 213 3.47 8.57 -6.68
CA ARG A 213 3.70 8.89 -5.27
C ARG A 213 5.10 8.49 -4.80
N GLY A 214 5.56 7.30 -5.18
CA GLY A 214 6.92 6.84 -4.90
C GLY A 214 7.97 7.72 -5.55
N ALA A 215 7.77 8.13 -6.80
CA ALA A 215 8.68 9.03 -7.52
C ALA A 215 8.76 10.41 -6.83
N LEU A 216 7.64 11.01 -6.42
CA LEU A 216 7.62 12.29 -5.70
C LEU A 216 8.36 12.20 -4.36
N PHE A 217 8.16 11.11 -3.63
CA PHE A 217 8.91 10.84 -2.40
C PHE A 217 10.43 10.76 -2.65
N MET A 218 10.85 10.10 -3.73
CA MET A 218 12.27 10.00 -4.08
C MET A 218 12.87 11.35 -4.51
N ILE A 219 12.09 12.20 -5.17
CA ILE A 219 12.50 13.59 -5.49
C ILE A 219 12.69 14.38 -4.19
N ASP A 220 11.76 14.31 -3.24
CA ASP A 220 11.91 14.94 -1.93
C ASP A 220 13.15 14.43 -1.20
N LEU A 221 13.34 13.11 -1.14
CA LEU A 221 14.49 12.50 -0.50
C LEU A 221 15.82 12.99 -1.13
N LYS A 222 15.88 13.06 -2.47
CA LYS A 222 17.05 13.61 -3.16
C LYS A 222 17.35 15.05 -2.72
N HIS A 223 16.34 15.91 -2.75
CA HIS A 223 16.53 17.32 -2.34
C HIS A 223 16.95 17.45 -0.87
N GLU A 224 16.36 16.63 0.03
CA GLU A 224 16.77 16.62 1.44
C GLU A 224 18.23 16.17 1.61
N VAL A 225 18.62 15.07 0.96
CA VAL A 225 20.02 14.59 1.03
C VAL A 225 20.99 15.62 0.45
N GLN A 226 20.68 16.22 -0.68
CA GLN A 226 21.53 17.26 -1.29
C GLN A 226 21.62 18.53 -0.43
N SER A 227 20.61 18.83 0.38
CA SER A 227 20.63 19.97 1.30
C SER A 227 21.54 19.77 2.54
N LEU A 228 21.86 18.52 2.82
CA LEU A 228 22.75 18.17 3.95
C LEU A 228 24.26 18.27 3.59
N GLY A 229 24.60 18.53 2.33
CA GLY A 229 26.00 18.64 1.84
C GLY A 229 26.45 17.36 1.20
#